data_e18d9e54298b4e9b7341fa7b295042fa
#
_entry.id   e18d9e54298b4e9b7341fa7b295042fa
#
_cell.length_a   1.000
_cell.length_b   1.000
_cell.length_c   1.000
_cell.angle_alpha   90.00
_cell.angle_beta   90.00
_cell.angle_gamma   90.00
#
_symmetry.space_group_name_H-M   'P 1'
#
loop_
_entity.id
_entity.type
_entity.pdbx_description
1 polymer ?
#
loop_
_entity_poly.entity_id
_entity_poly.type
_entity_poly.pdbx_seq_one_letter_code
_entity_poly.pdbx_strand_id
1 'polypeptide(L)'
;MSYIINGMEGQIKMRKKIYSTMMIIALAAMVTGCGGAKDKTSETTTEYVPVTEQGSLATANDSKDNDVDVQAAADEILNNGDFKDTLATVDKTMALTRLYNLDETQIEEAAFYTNSNATAEEIAVIKAASSDYVDTVKAAYETRVSDQEAACKDYLPDEMTKLESAVIYTNGNYVILCVSNDNAKAETIIENLFK
;
A
#
# COMPACT_ATOMS: atom_id res chain seq x y z
N MET A 1 46.55 42.83 -4.92
CA MET A 1 45.92 41.97 -3.91
C MET A 1 44.91 41.10 -4.65
N SER A 2 45.32 39.87 -4.94
CA SER A 2 44.52 38.90 -5.71
C SER A 2 43.74 38.06 -4.76
N TYR A 3 42.39 38.03 -4.90
CA TYR A 3 41.53 37.09 -4.21
C TYR A 3 41.29 35.85 -5.09
N ILE A 4 41.78 34.74 -4.63
CA ILE A 4 41.61 33.42 -5.23
C ILE A 4 40.20 32.93 -4.84
N ILE A 5 39.33 32.75 -5.83
CA ILE A 5 38.03 32.11 -5.65
C ILE A 5 38.24 30.61 -5.90
N ASN A 6 38.27 29.84 -4.84
CA ASN A 6 38.27 28.38 -4.91
C ASN A 6 36.83 27.89 -5.10
N GLY A 7 36.53 27.41 -6.29
CA GLY A 7 35.28 26.72 -6.62
C GLY A 7 35.25 25.34 -5.97
N MET A 8 34.26 25.12 -5.11
CA MET A 8 33.86 23.78 -4.70
C MET A 8 32.70 23.33 -5.58
N GLU A 9 33.05 22.60 -6.64
CA GLU A 9 32.08 21.83 -7.41
C GLU A 9 31.63 20.62 -6.58
N GLY A 10 30.51 20.76 -5.91
CA GLY A 10 29.80 19.63 -5.28
C GLY A 10 29.13 18.76 -6.34
N GLN A 11 29.66 17.59 -6.55
CA GLN A 11 29.12 16.55 -7.43
C GLN A 11 27.73 16.09 -6.93
N ILE A 12 26.68 16.58 -7.55
CA ILE A 12 25.32 16.06 -7.36
C ILE A 12 25.24 14.71 -8.07
N LYS A 13 25.31 13.66 -7.30
CA LYS A 13 25.16 12.27 -7.76
C LYS A 13 23.68 11.98 -8.02
N MET A 14 23.21 12.32 -9.22
CA MET A 14 21.87 11.91 -9.68
C MET A 14 21.83 10.38 -9.79
N ARG A 15 21.07 9.75 -8.92
CA ARG A 15 20.68 8.36 -9.09
C ARG A 15 19.57 8.29 -10.15
N LYS A 16 19.96 8.05 -11.40
CA LYS A 16 19.01 7.72 -12.47
C LYS A 16 18.42 6.34 -12.20
N LYS A 17 17.15 6.28 -11.81
CA LYS A 17 16.36 5.05 -11.86
C LYS A 17 16.08 4.76 -13.34
N ILE A 18 16.69 3.70 -13.86
CA ILE A 18 16.48 3.20 -15.22
C ILE A 18 15.19 2.37 -15.20
N TYR A 19 14.12 2.90 -15.77
CA TYR A 19 12.91 2.12 -16.07
C TYR A 19 13.18 1.29 -17.32
N SER A 20 13.37 -0.02 -17.13
CA SER A 20 13.48 -0.98 -18.23
C SER A 20 12.06 -1.33 -18.72
N THR A 21 11.64 -0.68 -19.79
CA THR A 21 10.44 -1.03 -20.55
C THR A 21 10.76 -2.27 -21.39
N MET A 22 10.31 -3.43 -20.93
CA MET A 22 10.40 -4.67 -21.69
C MET A 22 9.09 -4.87 -22.46
N MET A 23 9.10 -4.41 -23.72
CA MET A 23 8.04 -4.60 -24.70
C MET A 23 8.17 -6.01 -25.31
N ILE A 24 7.31 -6.95 -24.90
CA ILE A 24 7.24 -8.27 -25.54
C ILE A 24 6.11 -8.24 -26.57
N ILE A 25 6.52 -8.27 -27.84
CA ILE A 25 5.64 -8.49 -28.99
C ILE A 25 5.52 -9.99 -29.15
N ALA A 26 4.35 -10.56 -28.93
CA ALA A 26 4.05 -11.96 -29.29
C ALA A 26 3.25 -11.99 -30.59
N LEU A 27 3.87 -12.61 -31.61
CA LEU A 27 3.32 -12.82 -32.93
C LEU A 27 2.32 -13.97 -32.89
N ALA A 28 1.11 -13.73 -33.38
CA ALA A 28 0.10 -14.77 -33.61
C ALA A 28 0.40 -15.59 -34.87
N ALA A 29 0.38 -16.89 -34.76
CA ALA A 29 0.32 -17.81 -35.92
C ALA A 29 -1.04 -18.51 -35.96
N MET A 30 -1.82 -18.22 -36.98
CA MET A 30 -3.05 -18.92 -37.34
C MET A 30 -2.70 -20.27 -37.99
N VAL A 31 -3.38 -21.32 -37.53
CA VAL A 31 -3.50 -22.56 -38.34
C VAL A 31 -4.98 -22.90 -38.41
N THR A 32 -5.49 -22.80 -39.63
CA THR A 32 -6.78 -23.31 -40.09
C THR A 32 -6.67 -24.80 -40.36
N GLY A 33 -7.59 -25.58 -39.82
CA GLY A 33 -7.76 -27.00 -40.16
C GLY A 33 -9.22 -27.40 -40.12
N CYS A 34 -9.83 -27.54 -41.31
CA CYS A 34 -11.21 -27.94 -41.55
C CYS A 34 -11.28 -29.47 -41.72
N GLY A 35 -12.39 -30.10 -41.28
CA GLY A 35 -12.73 -31.44 -41.74
C GLY A 35 -13.46 -32.31 -40.73
N GLY A 36 -14.77 -32.41 -40.82
CA GLY A 36 -15.56 -33.56 -41.34
C GLY A 36 -16.14 -34.50 -40.29
N ALA A 37 -17.37 -34.32 -40.05
CA ALA A 37 -18.57 -35.16 -39.86
C ALA A 37 -18.49 -36.64 -39.44
N LYS A 38 -19.48 -36.96 -38.61
CA LYS A 38 -20.40 -38.13 -38.50
C LYS A 38 -20.14 -39.12 -37.37
N ASP A 39 -21.00 -39.08 -36.40
CA ASP A 39 -22.16 -39.95 -36.15
C ASP A 39 -21.95 -41.29 -35.39
N LYS A 40 -22.82 -41.46 -34.40
CA LYS A 40 -23.44 -42.64 -33.78
C LYS A 40 -22.96 -43.10 -32.42
N THR A 41 -23.83 -42.81 -31.47
CA THR A 41 -24.63 -43.71 -30.60
C THR A 41 -23.94 -44.94 -29.99
N SER A 42 -23.90 -45.04 -28.69
CA SER A 42 -24.56 -46.06 -27.88
C SER A 42 -24.00 -46.09 -26.44
N GLU A 43 -24.87 -45.88 -25.54
CA GLU A 43 -25.22 -46.60 -24.30
C GLU A 43 -24.13 -47.32 -23.47
N THR A 44 -24.23 -46.98 -22.17
CA THR A 44 -24.34 -47.88 -21.00
C THR A 44 -23.04 -48.44 -20.42
N THR A 45 -22.69 -48.10 -19.26
CA THR A 45 -22.80 -48.89 -18.03
C THR A 45 -21.94 -48.33 -16.92
N THR A 46 -22.58 -48.16 -15.84
CA THR A 46 -22.09 -47.98 -14.47
C THR A 46 -20.88 -48.83 -14.14
N GLU A 47 -19.86 -48.27 -13.55
CA GLU A 47 -19.10 -48.95 -12.52
C GLU A 47 -18.47 -47.92 -11.56
N TYR A 48 -18.95 -48.00 -10.32
CA TYR A 48 -18.48 -47.30 -9.16
C TYR A 48 -17.30 -48.07 -8.59
N VAL A 49 -16.14 -47.45 -8.48
CA VAL A 49 -15.04 -47.94 -7.64
C VAL A 49 -14.50 -46.79 -6.78
N PRO A 50 -14.47 -46.95 -5.48
CA PRO A 50 -13.88 -45.95 -4.59
C PRO A 50 -12.40 -46.22 -4.43
N VAL A 51 -11.58 -45.23 -4.55
CA VAL A 51 -10.19 -45.29 -4.07
C VAL A 51 -9.74 -43.99 -3.52
N THR A 52 -9.61 -44.05 -2.21
CA THR A 52 -8.41 -43.75 -1.42
C THR A 52 -7.57 -42.55 -1.85
N GLU A 53 -7.66 -41.56 -1.00
CA GLU A 53 -6.60 -40.79 -0.38
C GLU A 53 -5.19 -40.94 -0.96
N GLN A 54 -4.63 -39.82 -1.30
CA GLN A 54 -3.37 -39.26 -0.76
C GLN A 54 -3.09 -37.97 -1.52
N GLY A 55 -3.32 -36.79 -0.88
CA GLY A 55 -2.27 -36.22 -0.10
C GLY A 55 -1.49 -35.22 -0.95
N SER A 56 -2.04 -34.05 -1.20
CA SER A 56 -1.20 -32.87 -1.41
C SER A 56 -1.66 -31.81 -0.41
N LEU A 57 -0.91 -31.74 0.66
CA LEU A 57 -0.93 -30.66 1.60
C LEU A 57 -0.53 -29.38 0.82
N ALA A 58 -1.51 -28.66 0.30
CA ALA A 58 -1.38 -27.24 0.18
C ALA A 58 -1.33 -26.72 1.62
N THR A 59 -0.15 -26.37 2.06
CA THR A 59 0.05 -25.60 3.28
C THR A 59 -0.64 -24.26 3.04
N ALA A 60 -1.92 -24.20 3.42
CA ALA A 60 -2.52 -22.93 3.74
C ALA A 60 -1.67 -22.40 4.91
N ASN A 61 -0.88 -21.40 4.66
CA ASN A 61 -0.45 -20.49 5.69
C ASN A 61 -1.72 -19.89 6.25
N ASP A 62 -2.22 -20.52 7.31
CA ASP A 62 -3.20 -19.94 8.22
C ASP A 62 -2.45 -18.80 8.96
N SER A 63 -2.28 -17.70 8.24
CA SER A 63 -2.04 -16.42 8.86
C SER A 63 -3.29 -16.19 9.69
N LYS A 64 -3.19 -16.36 10.98
CA LYS A 64 -4.18 -15.94 11.94
C LYS A 64 -4.43 -14.48 11.62
N ASP A 65 -5.47 -14.23 10.84
CA ASP A 65 -5.94 -12.89 10.50
C ASP A 65 -6.42 -12.33 11.86
N ASN A 66 -5.53 -11.64 12.55
CA ASN A 66 -5.92 -10.84 13.70
C ASN A 66 -6.75 -9.72 13.09
N ASP A 67 -8.07 -9.92 13.06
CA ASP A 67 -9.01 -8.93 12.59
C ASP A 67 -8.90 -7.70 13.51
N VAL A 68 -8.13 -6.73 13.06
CA VAL A 68 -7.87 -5.48 13.77
C VAL A 68 -8.95 -4.50 13.36
N ASP A 69 -9.72 -4.02 14.33
CA ASP A 69 -10.69 -2.94 14.11
C ASP A 69 -9.94 -1.66 13.66
N VAL A 70 -10.26 -1.20 12.46
CA VAL A 70 -9.57 -0.09 11.79
C VAL A 70 -9.71 1.22 12.56
N GLN A 71 -10.91 1.49 13.12
CA GLN A 71 -11.14 2.69 13.91
C GLN A 71 -10.39 2.62 15.24
N ALA A 72 -10.48 1.48 15.94
CA ALA A 72 -9.75 1.29 17.19
C ALA A 72 -8.23 1.38 17.01
N ALA A 73 -7.70 0.88 15.90
CA ALA A 73 -6.29 1.01 15.57
C ALA A 73 -5.87 2.47 15.35
N ALA A 74 -6.67 3.23 14.62
CA ALA A 74 -6.42 4.66 14.40
C ALA A 74 -6.50 5.46 15.73
N ASP A 75 -7.47 5.13 16.58
CA ASP A 75 -7.63 5.74 17.91
C ASP A 75 -6.45 5.40 18.84
N GLU A 76 -5.94 4.17 18.79
CA GLU A 76 -4.78 3.74 19.59
C GLU A 76 -3.52 4.52 19.16
N ILE A 77 -3.30 4.70 17.86
CA ILE A 77 -2.18 5.49 17.33
C ILE A 77 -2.35 6.95 17.74
N LEU A 78 -3.55 7.52 17.64
CA LEU A 78 -3.83 8.91 18.02
C LEU A 78 -3.58 9.16 19.50
N ASN A 79 -4.06 8.27 20.36
CA ASN A 79 -4.02 8.46 21.82
C ASN A 79 -2.63 8.22 22.43
N ASN A 80 -1.83 7.35 21.81
CA ASN A 80 -0.52 6.94 22.33
C ASN A 80 0.66 7.45 21.50
N GLY A 81 0.42 7.98 20.29
CA GLY A 81 1.42 8.64 19.46
C GLY A 81 1.91 9.96 20.05
N ASP A 82 2.77 10.64 19.32
CA ASP A 82 3.25 11.98 19.65
C ASP A 82 2.91 12.95 18.51
N PHE A 83 1.87 13.74 18.71
CA PHE A 83 1.37 14.72 17.75
C PHE A 83 1.42 16.12 18.34
N LYS A 84 1.95 17.07 17.59
CA LYS A 84 2.04 18.48 17.99
C LYS A 84 0.71 19.19 17.81
N ASP A 85 -0.05 18.81 16.79
CA ASP A 85 -1.34 19.41 16.45
C ASP A 85 -2.50 18.51 16.87
N THR A 86 -3.68 19.10 16.96
CA THR A 86 -4.91 18.34 17.16
C THR A 86 -5.37 17.75 15.83
N LEU A 87 -5.39 16.43 15.73
CA LEU A 87 -5.90 15.73 14.57
C LEU A 87 -7.43 15.57 14.69
N ALA A 88 -8.12 15.72 13.57
CA ALA A 88 -9.56 15.51 13.46
C ALA A 88 -9.88 14.41 12.46
N THR A 89 -10.99 13.71 12.68
CA THR A 89 -11.49 12.70 11.74
C THR A 89 -11.83 13.33 10.40
N VAL A 90 -11.57 12.58 9.33
CA VAL A 90 -11.97 12.92 7.96
C VAL A 90 -12.95 11.89 7.45
N ASP A 91 -13.97 12.35 6.73
CA ASP A 91 -14.91 11.47 6.06
C ASP A 91 -14.19 10.49 5.10
N LYS A 92 -14.56 9.20 5.16
CA LYS A 92 -13.92 8.13 4.38
C LYS A 92 -13.88 8.45 2.89
N THR A 93 -15.03 8.78 2.29
CA THR A 93 -15.12 9.04 0.85
C THR A 93 -14.29 10.26 0.46
N MET A 94 -14.29 11.31 1.30
CA MET A 94 -13.49 12.51 1.08
C MET A 94 -11.99 12.17 1.15
N ALA A 95 -11.53 11.44 2.16
CA ALA A 95 -10.13 11.05 2.31
C ALA A 95 -9.67 10.20 1.12
N LEU A 96 -10.39 9.13 0.81
CA LEU A 96 -10.04 8.24 -0.30
C LEU A 96 -9.93 8.99 -1.62
N THR A 97 -10.91 9.84 -1.94
CA THR A 97 -10.96 10.52 -3.26
C THR A 97 -10.06 11.74 -3.36
N ARG A 98 -9.86 12.51 -2.27
CA ARG A 98 -9.17 13.80 -2.29
C ARG A 98 -7.72 13.75 -1.81
N LEU A 99 -7.43 12.88 -0.82
CA LEU A 99 -6.10 12.79 -0.24
C LEU A 99 -5.27 11.68 -0.88
N TYR A 100 -5.91 10.54 -1.20
CA TYR A 100 -5.18 9.33 -1.62
C TYR A 100 -5.47 8.91 -3.06
N ASN A 101 -6.49 9.48 -3.71
CA ASN A 101 -6.92 9.11 -5.06
C ASN A 101 -7.15 7.58 -5.22
N LEU A 102 -7.82 6.99 -4.23
CA LEU A 102 -8.18 5.57 -4.17
C LEU A 102 -9.65 5.35 -4.53
N ASP A 103 -9.94 4.22 -5.17
CA ASP A 103 -11.30 3.76 -5.44
C ASP A 103 -11.88 3.09 -4.19
N GLU A 104 -13.06 3.50 -3.76
CA GLU A 104 -13.72 2.97 -2.57
C GLU A 104 -14.01 1.46 -2.66
N THR A 105 -14.17 0.92 -3.88
CA THR A 105 -14.38 -0.52 -4.10
C THR A 105 -13.16 -1.38 -3.76
N GLN A 106 -11.98 -0.77 -3.66
CA GLN A 106 -10.73 -1.44 -3.27
C GLN A 106 -10.54 -1.52 -1.76
N ILE A 107 -11.42 -0.87 -0.99
CA ILE A 107 -11.26 -0.63 0.44
C ILE A 107 -12.43 -1.27 1.21
N GLU A 108 -12.12 -2.19 2.12
CA GLU A 108 -13.08 -2.77 3.04
C GLU A 108 -13.41 -1.78 4.14
N GLU A 109 -12.42 -1.36 4.91
CA GLU A 109 -12.56 -0.40 5.99
C GLU A 109 -11.47 0.66 5.96
N ALA A 110 -11.75 1.85 6.49
CA ALA A 110 -10.76 2.89 6.62
C ALA A 110 -11.10 3.91 7.71
N ALA A 111 -10.06 4.39 8.41
CA ALA A 111 -10.15 5.49 9.37
C ALA A 111 -9.02 6.49 9.11
N PHE A 112 -9.35 7.78 9.21
CA PHE A 112 -8.45 8.86 8.88
C PHE A 112 -8.49 9.97 9.92
N TYR A 113 -7.32 10.44 10.32
CA TYR A 113 -7.11 11.62 11.13
C TYR A 113 -6.11 12.54 10.45
N THR A 114 -6.48 13.80 10.25
CA THR A 114 -5.58 14.82 9.71
C THR A 114 -5.67 16.10 10.55
N ASN A 115 -4.69 16.96 10.38
CA ASN A 115 -4.71 18.28 11.01
C ASN A 115 -5.41 19.32 10.11
N SER A 116 -5.48 20.56 10.60
CA SER A 116 -6.05 21.71 9.89
C SER A 116 -5.08 22.42 8.95
N ASN A 117 -4.05 21.72 8.43
CA ASN A 117 -2.96 22.20 7.57
C ASN A 117 -1.87 23.01 8.28
N ALA A 118 -1.76 22.92 9.60
CA ALA A 118 -0.68 23.57 10.33
C ALA A 118 0.60 22.73 10.40
N THR A 119 0.46 21.39 10.29
CA THR A 119 1.56 20.43 10.31
C THR A 119 1.33 19.36 9.24
N ALA A 120 2.32 18.49 9.01
CA ALA A 120 2.20 17.34 8.12
C ALA A 120 1.62 16.09 8.82
N GLU A 121 1.24 16.21 10.09
CA GLU A 121 0.81 15.09 10.92
C GLU A 121 -0.50 14.48 10.41
N GLU A 122 -0.49 13.15 10.29
CA GLU A 122 -1.59 12.39 9.67
C GLU A 122 -1.59 10.94 10.16
N ILE A 123 -2.77 10.36 10.34
CA ILE A 123 -2.98 8.93 10.55
C ILE A 123 -3.97 8.44 9.50
N ALA A 124 -3.61 7.38 8.79
CA ALA A 124 -4.51 6.70 7.88
C ALA A 124 -4.38 5.19 8.04
N VAL A 125 -5.45 4.54 8.46
CA VAL A 125 -5.54 3.09 8.60
C VAL A 125 -6.52 2.58 7.57
N ILE A 126 -6.07 1.71 6.67
CA ILE A 126 -6.89 1.10 5.63
C ILE A 126 -6.78 -0.42 5.72
N LYS A 127 -7.93 -1.09 5.68
CA LYS A 127 -8.06 -2.51 5.36
C LYS A 127 -8.48 -2.63 3.90
N ALA A 128 -7.59 -3.12 3.05
CA ALA A 128 -7.89 -3.36 1.63
C ALA A 128 -8.91 -4.50 1.46
N ALA A 129 -9.77 -4.40 0.46
CA ALA A 129 -10.79 -5.41 0.17
C ALA A 129 -10.20 -6.78 -0.25
N SER A 130 -8.94 -6.79 -0.72
CA SER A 130 -8.16 -8.00 -0.96
C SER A 130 -6.67 -7.69 -0.94
N SER A 131 -5.85 -8.72 -0.83
CA SER A 131 -4.38 -8.60 -0.90
C SER A 131 -3.89 -7.97 -2.21
N ASP A 132 -4.65 -8.08 -3.30
CA ASP A 132 -4.29 -7.50 -4.60
C ASP A 132 -4.26 -5.95 -4.58
N TYR A 133 -4.96 -5.34 -3.63
CA TYR A 133 -5.03 -3.87 -3.50
C TYR A 133 -4.02 -3.28 -2.50
N VAL A 134 -3.34 -4.11 -1.72
CA VAL A 134 -2.37 -3.65 -0.70
C VAL A 134 -1.28 -2.77 -1.31
N ASP A 135 -0.67 -3.20 -2.41
CA ASP A 135 0.35 -2.41 -3.10
C ASP A 135 -0.20 -1.10 -3.69
N THR A 136 -1.46 -1.10 -4.12
CA THR A 136 -2.14 0.11 -4.61
C THR A 136 -2.31 1.13 -3.49
N VAL A 137 -2.77 0.69 -2.31
CA VAL A 137 -2.91 1.56 -1.13
C VAL A 137 -1.56 2.08 -0.67
N LYS A 138 -0.55 1.20 -0.60
CA LYS A 138 0.82 1.59 -0.24
C LYS A 138 1.38 2.66 -1.17
N ALA A 139 1.24 2.48 -2.49
CA ALA A 139 1.68 3.46 -3.48
C ALA A 139 0.95 4.81 -3.36
N ALA A 140 -0.34 4.79 -2.99
CA ALA A 140 -1.09 6.01 -2.71
C ALA A 140 -0.53 6.75 -1.48
N TYR A 141 -0.14 6.04 -0.43
CA TYR A 141 0.50 6.63 0.74
C TYR A 141 1.88 7.22 0.43
N GLU A 142 2.71 6.50 -0.34
CA GLU A 142 4.01 7.00 -0.81
C GLU A 142 3.84 8.29 -1.63
N THR A 143 2.83 8.34 -2.50
CA THR A 143 2.49 9.54 -3.27
C THR A 143 2.04 10.68 -2.35
N ARG A 144 1.18 10.40 -1.36
CA ARG A 144 0.70 11.38 -0.39
C ARG A 144 1.85 12.01 0.39
N VAL A 145 2.78 11.21 0.91
CA VAL A 145 3.98 11.71 1.62
C VAL A 145 4.81 12.59 0.71
N SER A 146 5.07 12.15 -0.52
CA SER A 146 5.85 12.94 -1.50
C SER A 146 5.20 14.28 -1.86
N ASP A 147 3.87 14.31 -1.99
CA ASP A 147 3.12 15.55 -2.26
C ASP A 147 3.19 16.51 -1.07
N GLN A 148 3.11 15.98 0.16
CA GLN A 148 3.29 16.77 1.37
C GLN A 148 4.72 17.30 1.51
N GLU A 149 5.74 16.50 1.21
CA GLU A 149 7.14 16.96 1.16
C GLU A 149 7.32 18.12 0.19
N ALA A 150 6.75 18.00 -1.02
CA ALA A 150 6.80 19.07 -2.00
C ALA A 150 6.12 20.35 -1.53
N ALA A 151 5.00 20.23 -0.80
CA ALA A 151 4.27 21.37 -0.24
C ALA A 151 4.98 22.01 0.97
N CYS A 152 5.59 21.20 1.85
CA CYS A 152 6.22 21.67 3.09
C CYS A 152 7.62 22.26 2.88
N LYS A 153 8.33 21.82 1.86
CA LYS A 153 9.75 22.12 1.63
C LYS A 153 10.15 23.59 1.79
N ASP A 154 9.32 24.51 1.28
CA ASP A 154 9.63 25.94 1.26
C ASP A 154 8.96 26.74 2.38
N TYR A 155 7.89 26.20 2.99
CA TYR A 155 7.05 26.92 3.96
C TYR A 155 7.09 26.34 5.37
N LEU A 156 7.31 25.04 5.50
CA LEU A 156 7.30 24.30 6.77
C LEU A 156 8.50 23.35 6.87
N PRO A 157 9.73 23.86 6.85
CA PRO A 157 10.92 23.01 6.81
C PRO A 157 11.05 22.07 8.03
N ASP A 158 10.48 22.43 9.17
CA ASP A 158 10.48 21.60 10.38
C ASP A 158 9.62 20.32 10.22
N GLU A 159 8.63 20.34 9.31
CA GLU A 159 7.79 19.18 9.01
C GLU A 159 8.48 18.15 8.09
N MET A 160 9.53 18.57 7.38
CA MET A 160 10.27 17.66 6.48
C MET A 160 10.85 16.46 7.21
N THR A 161 11.38 16.67 8.43
CA THR A 161 11.95 15.56 9.24
C THR A 161 10.90 14.49 9.57
N LYS A 162 9.63 14.89 9.81
CA LYS A 162 8.53 13.97 10.05
C LYS A 162 8.17 13.19 8.79
N LEU A 163 8.10 13.88 7.66
CA LEU A 163 7.75 13.27 6.36
C LEU A 163 8.84 12.31 5.87
N GLU A 164 10.12 12.69 5.98
CA GLU A 164 11.26 11.84 5.60
C GLU A 164 11.33 10.53 6.38
N SER A 165 10.75 10.49 7.58
CA SER A 165 10.67 9.32 8.46
C SER A 165 9.26 8.77 8.63
N ALA A 166 8.31 9.17 7.77
CA ALA A 166 6.92 8.72 7.82
C ALA A 166 6.82 7.19 7.83
N VAL A 167 5.95 6.66 8.66
CA VAL A 167 5.72 5.22 8.78
C VAL A 167 4.68 4.79 7.74
N ILE A 168 5.04 3.87 6.86
CA ILE A 168 4.12 3.15 6.00
C ILE A 168 4.27 1.66 6.31
N TYR A 169 3.32 1.12 7.07
CA TYR A 169 3.34 -0.25 7.57
C TYR A 169 2.31 -1.11 6.87
N THR A 170 2.64 -2.38 6.61
CA THR A 170 1.73 -3.34 6.00
C THR A 170 1.70 -4.65 6.78
N ASN A 171 0.49 -5.19 7.02
CA ASN A 171 0.30 -6.50 7.61
C ASN A 171 -0.98 -7.14 7.06
N GLY A 172 -0.88 -8.28 6.36
CA GLY A 172 -2.00 -8.86 5.65
C GLY A 172 -2.65 -7.85 4.69
N ASN A 173 -3.94 -7.60 4.86
CA ASN A 173 -4.67 -6.61 4.07
C ASN A 173 -4.62 -5.18 4.66
N TYR A 174 -3.94 -4.99 5.78
CA TYR A 174 -3.85 -3.66 6.42
C TYR A 174 -2.67 -2.87 5.88
N VAL A 175 -2.92 -1.60 5.61
CA VAL A 175 -1.90 -0.60 5.26
C VAL A 175 -2.12 0.62 6.14
N ILE A 176 -1.07 1.05 6.84
CA ILE A 176 -1.13 2.16 7.79
C ILE A 176 -0.10 3.21 7.41
N LEU A 177 -0.54 4.47 7.31
CA LEU A 177 0.33 5.64 7.23
C LEU A 177 0.25 6.37 8.57
N CYS A 178 1.40 6.74 9.12
CA CYS A 178 1.50 7.66 10.25
C CYS A 178 2.63 8.65 10.02
N VAL A 179 2.30 9.93 10.17
CA VAL A 179 3.26 11.04 10.22
C VAL A 179 3.08 11.74 11.57
N SER A 180 4.08 11.66 12.43
CA SER A 180 4.03 12.16 13.81
C SER A 180 5.35 12.85 14.20
N ASN A 181 5.41 13.46 15.38
CA ASN A 181 6.66 13.99 15.92
C ASN A 181 7.68 12.91 16.27
N ASP A 182 7.19 11.71 16.66
CA ASP A 182 8.01 10.54 16.99
C ASP A 182 7.51 9.33 16.19
N ASN A 183 7.98 9.22 14.95
CA ASN A 183 7.61 8.14 14.05
C ASN A 183 8.12 6.77 14.52
N ALA A 184 9.22 6.70 15.27
CA ALA A 184 9.71 5.44 15.82
C ALA A 184 8.78 4.91 16.93
N LYS A 185 8.23 5.82 17.75
CA LYS A 185 7.19 5.48 18.73
C LYS A 185 5.91 5.03 18.03
N ALA A 186 5.49 5.74 16.99
CA ALA A 186 4.32 5.38 16.19
C ALA A 186 4.47 3.98 15.57
N GLU A 187 5.62 3.67 14.98
CA GLU A 187 5.91 2.34 14.44
C GLU A 187 5.78 1.23 15.49
N THR A 188 6.33 1.46 16.70
CA THR A 188 6.20 0.52 17.82
C THR A 188 4.74 0.28 18.21
N ILE A 189 3.90 1.33 18.25
CA ILE A 189 2.48 1.22 18.54
C ILE A 189 1.80 0.39 17.45
N ILE A 190 2.05 0.71 16.19
CA ILE A 190 1.47 0.02 15.02
C ILE A 190 1.83 -1.46 15.01
N GLU A 191 3.10 -1.81 15.23
CA GLU A 191 3.51 -3.20 15.30
C GLU A 191 2.79 -4.00 16.40
N ASN A 192 2.49 -3.35 17.53
CA ASN A 192 1.81 -4.00 18.66
C ASN A 192 0.33 -4.30 18.39
N LEU A 193 -0.32 -3.61 17.42
CA LEU A 193 -1.69 -3.88 17.01
C LEU A 193 -1.86 -5.28 16.41
N PHE A 194 -0.79 -5.85 15.88
CA PHE A 194 -0.79 -7.13 15.15
C PHE A 194 -0.10 -8.28 15.91
N LYS A 195 0.19 -8.10 17.20
CA LYS A 195 0.77 -9.14 18.09
C LYS A 195 -0.32 -9.78 18.93
#